data_5730fe252a1626465d4ae766dbfb43cf
#
_entry.id   5730fe252a1626465d4ae766dbfb43cf
#
_cell.length_a   1.000
_cell.length_b   1.000
_cell.length_c   1.000
_cell.angle_alpha   90.00
_cell.angle_beta   90.00
_cell.angle_gamma   90.00
#
_symmetry.space_group_name_H-M   'P 1'
#
loop_
_entity.id
_entity.type
_entity.pdbx_description
1 polymer ?
#
loop_
_entity_poly.entity_id
_entity_poly.type
_entity_poly.pdbx_seq_one_letter_code
_entity_poly.pdbx_strand_id
1 'polypeptide(L)'
;MNETVFTNARLITPDAVVEGSLLVRDGNIASLDEGIDLEGDYLLPGLVELHTDNLEKHFIPRPKVVWPQGVPAFFAHDAQIVASGITTVFDALSVGEYHDKGRIAMLGKAVNALNACRDSG
;
A
#
# COMPACT_ATOMS: atom_id res chain seq x y z
N MET A 1 -8.36 19.21 9.52
CA MET A 1 -7.79 18.35 10.57
C MET A 1 -8.49 17.01 10.50
N ASN A 2 -7.75 15.97 10.19
CA ASN A 2 -8.29 14.61 10.10
C ASN A 2 -7.80 13.86 11.34
N GLU A 3 -8.73 13.47 12.22
CA GLU A 3 -8.43 12.77 13.46
C GLU A 3 -9.14 11.42 13.48
N THR A 4 -8.40 10.38 13.88
CA THR A 4 -8.94 9.04 14.09
C THR A 4 -8.43 8.52 15.43
N VAL A 5 -9.32 8.09 16.29
CA VAL A 5 -8.97 7.50 17.59
C VAL A 5 -9.35 6.02 17.57
N PHE A 6 -8.42 5.19 17.98
CA PHE A 6 -8.63 3.77 18.23
C PHE A 6 -8.58 3.54 19.74
N THR A 7 -9.58 2.88 20.29
CA THR A 7 -9.69 2.59 21.72
C THR A 7 -9.69 1.08 21.97
N ASN A 8 -9.48 0.68 23.22
CA ASN A 8 -9.52 -0.73 23.64
C ASN A 8 -8.69 -1.64 22.73
N ALA A 9 -7.48 -1.18 22.40
CA ALA A 9 -6.56 -1.83 21.48
C ALA A 9 -5.37 -2.48 22.20
N ARG A 10 -4.81 -3.52 21.60
CA ARG A 10 -3.48 -4.03 21.93
C ARG A 10 -2.46 -3.43 20.94
N LEU A 11 -1.79 -2.37 21.35
CA LEU A 11 -0.82 -1.65 20.55
C LEU A 11 0.49 -2.42 20.48
N ILE A 12 0.89 -2.80 19.28
CA ILE A 12 2.18 -3.43 19.03
C ILE A 12 3.23 -2.33 18.84
N THR A 13 4.15 -2.22 19.79
CA THR A 13 5.31 -1.33 19.73
C THR A 13 6.60 -2.15 19.54
N PRO A 14 7.74 -1.53 19.20
CA PRO A 14 9.00 -2.26 19.06
C PRO A 14 9.42 -3.05 20.31
N ASP A 15 9.02 -2.58 21.49
CA ASP A 15 9.52 -3.10 22.77
C ASP A 15 8.46 -3.88 23.55
N ALA A 16 7.17 -3.70 23.26
CA ALA A 16 6.09 -4.28 24.08
C ALA A 16 4.74 -4.30 23.35
N VAL A 17 3.82 -5.09 23.88
CA VAL A 17 2.38 -4.97 23.62
C VAL A 17 1.77 -4.14 24.76
N VAL A 18 1.14 -3.03 24.43
CA VAL A 18 0.55 -2.10 25.40
C VAL A 18 -0.95 -2.03 25.17
N GLU A 19 -1.75 -2.30 26.22
CA GLU A 19 -3.19 -2.09 26.16
C GLU A 19 -3.50 -0.60 26.32
N GLY A 20 -4.36 -0.08 25.42
CA GLY A 20 -4.70 1.35 25.47
C GLY A 20 -5.43 1.83 24.24
N SER A 21 -5.26 3.10 23.98
CA SER A 21 -5.87 3.79 22.87
C SER A 21 -4.82 4.59 22.10
N LEU A 22 -5.09 4.90 20.85
CA LEU A 22 -4.19 5.62 19.95
C LEU A 22 -4.96 6.69 19.18
N LEU A 23 -4.51 7.94 19.26
CA LEU A 23 -4.99 9.02 18.39
C LEU A 23 -4.02 9.19 17.20
N VAL A 24 -4.57 9.19 16.01
CA VAL A 24 -3.89 9.62 14.78
C VAL A 24 -4.45 10.97 14.34
N ARG A 25 -3.61 11.98 14.25
CA ARG A 25 -3.99 13.34 13.80
C ARG A 25 -3.10 13.75 12.64
N ASP A 26 -3.72 14.05 11.49
CA ASP A 26 -3.01 14.48 10.27
C ASP A 26 -1.83 13.54 9.91
N GLY A 27 -2.06 12.20 10.03
CA GLY A 27 -1.07 11.17 9.73
C GLY A 27 -0.01 10.92 10.81
N ASN A 28 -0.07 11.60 11.96
CA ASN A 28 0.87 11.44 13.06
C ASN A 28 0.18 10.89 14.31
N ILE A 29 0.92 10.09 15.08
CA ILE A 29 0.44 9.63 16.38
C ILE A 29 0.41 10.81 17.36
N ALA A 30 -0.73 11.02 18.03
CA ALA A 30 -0.95 12.07 19.01
C ALA A 30 -1.62 11.48 20.29
N SER A 31 -2.04 12.31 21.23
CA SER A 31 -2.67 11.84 22.48
C SER A 31 -4.17 11.54 22.33
N LEU A 32 -4.76 10.92 23.35
CA LEU A 32 -6.02 10.17 23.36
C LEU A 32 -7.29 11.02 23.55
N ASP A 33 -8.36 10.61 22.83
CA ASP A 33 -9.76 10.95 23.09
C ASP A 33 -10.69 9.79 22.67
N GLU A 34 -12.01 9.90 22.77
CA GLU A 34 -12.99 8.87 22.37
C GLU A 34 -12.84 8.47 20.90
N GLY A 35 -12.94 7.18 20.57
CA GLY A 35 -12.67 6.69 19.23
C GLY A 35 -13.26 5.32 18.89
N ILE A 36 -12.72 4.69 17.86
CA ILE A 36 -13.14 3.38 17.37
C ILE A 36 -12.75 2.32 18.39
N ASP A 37 -13.70 1.63 18.98
CA ASP A 37 -13.46 0.50 19.88
C ASP A 37 -12.99 -0.72 19.06
N LEU A 38 -11.81 -1.23 19.38
CA LEU A 38 -11.23 -2.42 18.74
C LEU A 38 -11.51 -3.71 19.51
N GLU A 39 -12.37 -3.68 20.53
CA GLU A 39 -12.82 -4.87 21.28
C GLU A 39 -11.65 -5.75 21.79
N GLY A 40 -10.49 -5.16 22.03
CA GLY A 40 -9.29 -5.84 22.48
C GLY A 40 -8.43 -6.43 21.34
N ASP A 41 -8.74 -6.12 20.10
CA ASP A 41 -7.94 -6.51 18.95
C ASP A 41 -6.57 -5.81 18.91
N TYR A 42 -5.66 -6.38 18.13
CA TYR A 42 -4.31 -5.84 17.98
C TYR A 42 -4.28 -4.69 16.97
N LEU A 43 -3.63 -3.60 17.35
CA LEU A 43 -3.27 -2.50 16.45
C LEU A 43 -1.75 -2.46 16.26
N LEU A 44 -1.30 -2.55 15.03
CA LEU A 44 0.11 -2.54 14.67
C LEU A 44 0.34 -1.58 13.50
N PRO A 45 1.57 -1.07 13.33
CA PRO A 45 1.93 -0.32 12.14
C PRO A 45 1.67 -1.13 10.88
N GLY A 46 1.26 -0.48 9.80
CA GLY A 46 1.16 -1.12 8.50
C GLY A 46 2.50 -1.68 8.04
N LEU A 47 2.46 -2.77 7.30
CA LEU A 47 3.67 -3.39 6.78
C LEU A 47 4.32 -2.51 5.71
N VAL A 48 5.65 -2.55 5.64
CA VAL A 48 6.44 -1.89 4.61
C VAL A 48 7.05 -2.95 3.70
N GLU A 49 6.62 -2.99 2.44
CA GLU A 49 7.23 -3.84 1.42
C GLU A 49 8.38 -3.08 0.76
N LEU A 50 9.60 -3.57 0.98
CA LEU A 50 10.82 -2.89 0.55
C LEU A 50 11.20 -3.15 -0.91
N HIS A 51 10.64 -4.18 -1.53
CA HIS A 51 10.96 -4.54 -2.90
C HIS A 51 9.91 -5.49 -3.47
N THR A 52 9.09 -5.02 -4.41
CA THR A 52 8.18 -5.88 -5.16
C THR A 52 8.24 -5.56 -6.65
N ASP A 53 8.14 -6.57 -7.49
CA ASP A 53 7.97 -6.48 -8.95
C ASP A 53 6.53 -6.82 -9.38
N ASN A 54 5.60 -6.84 -8.42
CA ASN A 54 4.24 -7.32 -8.66
C ASN A 54 3.41 -6.38 -9.53
N LEU A 55 3.66 -5.07 -9.50
CA LEU A 55 2.96 -4.14 -10.39
C LEU A 55 3.10 -4.56 -11.86
N GLU A 56 4.29 -4.97 -12.29
CA GLU A 56 4.51 -5.43 -13.67
C GLU A 56 3.72 -6.70 -13.99
N LYS A 57 3.55 -7.60 -13.03
CA LYS A 57 2.76 -8.83 -13.19
C LYS A 57 1.27 -8.52 -13.42
N HIS A 58 0.77 -7.45 -12.83
CA HIS A 58 -0.63 -7.02 -13.02
C HIS A 58 -0.90 -6.46 -14.42
N PHE A 59 0.11 -6.04 -15.18
CA PHE A 59 -0.06 -5.74 -16.60
C PHE A 59 -0.35 -6.98 -17.44
N ILE A 60 0.01 -8.16 -16.95
CA ILE A 60 -0.18 -9.44 -17.64
C ILE A 60 -1.12 -10.32 -16.80
N PRO A 61 -2.43 -10.02 -16.77
CA PRO A 61 -3.38 -10.71 -15.91
C PRO A 61 -3.52 -12.20 -16.22
N ARG A 62 -3.10 -12.60 -17.43
CA ARG A 62 -3.02 -14.00 -17.88
C ARG A 62 -2.08 -14.12 -19.07
N PRO A 63 -1.55 -15.32 -19.38
CA PRO A 63 -0.63 -15.54 -20.50
C PRO A 63 -1.17 -14.94 -21.82
N LYS A 64 -0.30 -14.23 -22.53
CA LYS A 64 -0.57 -13.59 -23.84
C LYS A 64 -1.58 -12.42 -23.80
N VAL A 65 -2.01 -11.97 -22.63
CA VAL A 65 -2.88 -10.80 -22.47
C VAL A 65 -2.10 -9.73 -21.72
N VAL A 66 -1.93 -8.58 -22.35
CA VAL A 66 -1.31 -7.40 -21.76
C VAL A 66 -2.34 -6.28 -21.73
N TRP A 67 -2.55 -5.68 -20.57
CA TRP A 67 -3.43 -4.53 -20.47
C TRP A 67 -2.83 -3.31 -21.18
N PRO A 68 -3.62 -2.63 -22.03
CA PRO A 68 -3.10 -1.49 -22.78
C PRO A 68 -2.84 -0.25 -21.92
N GLN A 69 -3.50 -0.16 -20.76
CA GLN A 69 -3.42 0.95 -19.83
C GLN A 69 -2.85 0.51 -18.48
N GLY A 70 -2.11 1.41 -17.81
CA GLY A 70 -1.48 1.10 -16.52
C GLY A 70 -2.42 1.21 -15.31
N VAL A 71 -3.42 2.09 -15.37
CA VAL A 71 -4.31 2.36 -14.23
C VAL A 71 -5.04 1.11 -13.72
N PRO A 72 -5.63 0.24 -14.56
CA PRO A 72 -6.24 -0.99 -14.06
C PRO A 72 -5.24 -1.95 -13.42
N ALA A 73 -4.01 -2.03 -13.94
CA ALA A 73 -2.95 -2.85 -13.34
C ALA A 73 -2.54 -2.29 -11.98
N PHE A 74 -2.42 -0.96 -11.86
CA PHE A 74 -2.14 -0.28 -10.59
C PHE A 74 -3.21 -0.58 -9.54
N PHE A 75 -4.49 -0.39 -9.85
CA PHE A 75 -5.58 -0.68 -8.90
C PHE A 75 -5.64 -2.15 -8.47
N ALA A 76 -5.35 -3.08 -9.39
CA ALA A 76 -5.29 -4.51 -9.03
C ALA A 76 -4.13 -4.81 -8.09
N HIS A 77 -2.98 -4.17 -8.30
CA HIS A 77 -1.82 -4.26 -7.42
C HIS A 77 -2.12 -3.63 -6.05
N ASP A 78 -2.63 -2.39 -6.04
CA ASP A 78 -2.98 -1.65 -4.84
C ASP A 78 -3.97 -2.41 -3.94
N ALA A 79 -5.03 -2.96 -4.53
CA ALA A 79 -5.99 -3.78 -3.79
C ALA A 79 -5.33 -5.01 -3.13
N GLN A 80 -4.37 -5.65 -3.79
CA GLN A 80 -3.62 -6.78 -3.22
C GLN A 80 -2.70 -6.32 -2.08
N ILE A 81 -2.02 -5.20 -2.24
CA ILE A 81 -1.15 -4.58 -1.24
C ILE A 81 -1.95 -4.26 0.03
N VAL A 82 -3.05 -3.53 -0.11
CA VAL A 82 -3.93 -3.16 1.01
C VAL A 82 -4.50 -4.39 1.71
N ALA A 83 -4.99 -5.37 0.96
CA ALA A 83 -5.54 -6.62 1.52
C ALA A 83 -4.49 -7.42 2.31
N SER A 84 -3.22 -7.18 2.08
CA SER A 84 -2.09 -7.81 2.80
C SER A 84 -1.63 -7.00 4.03
N GLY A 85 -2.27 -5.88 4.35
CA GLY A 85 -1.88 -5.00 5.45
C GLY A 85 -0.62 -4.16 5.17
N ILE A 86 -0.21 -4.07 3.91
CA ILE A 86 0.92 -3.25 3.48
C ILE A 86 0.42 -1.82 3.25
N THR A 87 1.05 -0.85 3.90
CA THR A 87 0.71 0.58 3.81
C THR A 87 1.77 1.41 3.09
N THR A 88 2.94 0.83 2.88
CA THR A 88 4.03 1.46 2.14
C THR A 88 4.71 0.42 1.25
N VAL A 89 4.89 0.74 -0.02
CA VAL A 89 5.50 -0.18 -0.98
C VAL A 89 6.55 0.52 -1.84
N PHE A 90 7.65 -0.18 -2.06
CA PHE A 90 8.69 0.22 -3.00
C PHE A 90 8.65 -0.73 -4.21
N ASP A 91 7.95 -0.29 -5.26
CA ASP A 91 7.87 -1.04 -6.52
C ASP A 91 9.21 -0.99 -7.28
N ALA A 92 9.76 -2.15 -7.54
CA ALA A 92 10.97 -2.32 -8.33
C ALA A 92 10.59 -2.48 -9.81
N LEU A 93 10.39 -1.36 -10.51
CA LEU A 93 10.08 -1.38 -11.92
C LEU A 93 11.31 -1.72 -12.76
N SER A 94 11.18 -2.65 -13.69
CA SER A 94 12.27 -3.03 -14.59
C SER A 94 12.61 -1.92 -15.56
N VAL A 95 13.88 -1.57 -15.64
CA VAL A 95 14.42 -0.57 -16.56
C VAL A 95 15.27 -1.27 -17.64
N GLY A 96 14.91 -1.07 -18.89
CA GLY A 96 15.63 -1.60 -20.04
C GLY A 96 15.00 -2.86 -20.66
N GLU A 97 15.45 -3.17 -21.88
CA GLU A 97 15.03 -4.35 -22.66
C GLU A 97 16.17 -5.35 -22.70
N TYR A 98 16.03 -6.46 -21.95
CA TYR A 98 17.06 -7.49 -21.96
C TYR A 98 16.66 -8.68 -22.85
N HIS A 99 15.41 -9.12 -22.78
CA HIS A 99 14.90 -10.23 -23.59
C HIS A 99 13.48 -10.00 -24.14
N ASP A 100 12.72 -9.03 -23.58
CA ASP A 100 11.35 -8.72 -23.98
C ASP A 100 11.25 -7.32 -24.56
N LYS A 101 10.93 -7.25 -25.84
CA LYS A 101 10.61 -6.00 -26.52
C LYS A 101 9.29 -5.45 -25.96
N GLY A 102 9.35 -4.36 -25.23
CA GLY A 102 8.17 -3.72 -24.68
C GLY A 102 8.24 -3.33 -23.20
N ARG A 103 9.30 -3.71 -22.47
CA ARG A 103 9.49 -3.31 -21.07
C ARG A 103 9.59 -1.80 -20.87
N ILE A 104 10.27 -1.09 -21.77
CA ILE A 104 10.35 0.37 -21.74
C ILE A 104 8.96 1.00 -21.89
N ALA A 105 8.13 0.46 -22.79
CA ALA A 105 6.75 0.94 -22.96
C ALA A 105 5.89 0.61 -21.73
N MET A 106 6.11 -0.54 -21.08
CA MET A 106 5.44 -0.92 -19.84
C MET A 106 5.88 -0.02 -18.68
N LEU A 107 7.17 0.29 -18.55
CA LEU A 107 7.68 1.23 -17.57
C LEU A 107 6.99 2.61 -17.70
N GLY A 108 6.88 3.15 -18.92
CA GLY A 108 6.17 4.40 -19.17
C GLY A 108 4.71 4.35 -18.72
N LYS A 109 4.01 3.24 -18.98
CA LYS A 109 2.63 3.04 -18.53
C LYS A 109 2.52 2.96 -17.00
N ALA A 110 3.45 2.25 -16.34
CA ALA A 110 3.48 2.14 -14.89
C ALA A 110 3.71 3.50 -14.22
N VAL A 111 4.72 4.26 -14.67
CA VAL A 111 5.01 5.61 -14.16
C VAL A 111 3.83 6.56 -14.36
N ASN A 112 3.18 6.52 -15.53
CA ASN A 112 2.00 7.33 -15.80
C ASN A 112 0.82 6.95 -14.90
N ALA A 113 0.60 5.65 -14.64
CA ALA A 113 -0.44 5.18 -13.75
C ALA A 113 -0.19 5.63 -12.30
N LEU A 114 1.02 5.47 -11.79
CA LEU A 114 1.43 5.93 -10.46
C LEU A 114 1.21 7.44 -10.30
N ASN A 115 1.60 8.24 -11.28
CA ASN A 115 1.38 9.68 -11.24
C ASN A 115 -0.10 10.06 -11.28
N ALA A 116 -0.91 9.35 -12.08
CA ALA A 116 -2.35 9.62 -12.20
C ALA A 116 -3.12 9.23 -10.93
N CYS A 117 -2.62 8.25 -10.17
CA CYS A 117 -3.29 7.72 -8.97
C CYS A 117 -2.70 8.26 -7.66
N ARG A 118 -1.67 9.09 -7.72
CA ARG A 118 -0.95 9.61 -6.53
C ARG A 118 -1.86 10.20 -5.46
N ASP A 119 -2.91 10.90 -5.89
CA ASP A 119 -3.80 11.66 -5.02
C ASP A 119 -5.18 10.98 -4.86
N SER A 120 -5.31 9.73 -5.30
CA SER A 120 -6.59 8.99 -5.31
C SER A 120 -6.75 8.00 -4.15
N GLY A 121 -5.74 7.89 -3.29
CA GLY A 121 -5.73 7.00 -2.11
C GLY A 121 -5.88 7.74 -0.80
#